data_ad8e82b9e43de1ee8c875963ae5a72a1
#
_entry.id   ad8e82b9e43de1ee8c875963ae5a72a1
#
_cell.length_a   1.000
_cell.length_b   1.000
_cell.length_c   1.000
_cell.angle_alpha   90.00
_cell.angle_beta   90.00
_cell.angle_gamma   90.00
#
_symmetry.space_group_name_H-M   'P 1'
#
loop_
_entity.id
_entity.type
_entity.pdbx_description
1 polymer ?
#
loop_
_entity_poly.entity_id
_entity_poly.type
_entity_poly.pdbx_seq_one_letter_code
_entity_poly.pdbx_strand_id
1 'polypeptide(L)'
;MIGRLNHVAIAVPDLAAASATYRGILGAQVSDPVPMPAHGVTTVFVTLPNTKIELLHPLGEASPIAGFLAKNPSGGIHHVCYEVEDILAARDAMKAAGLRVLGDGEPKIGAHDKPVLFLHPKDLHGTLVELEQA
;
A
#
# COMPACT_ATOMS: atom_id res chain seq x y z
N MET A 1 -19.73 -2.69 -0.03
CA MET A 1 -18.60 -3.48 -0.58
C MET A 1 -17.31 -3.12 0.14
N ILE A 2 -16.73 -1.93 -0.10
CA ILE A 2 -15.56 -1.51 0.67
C ILE A 2 -15.97 -1.03 2.05
N GLY A 3 -15.13 -1.34 3.04
CA GLY A 3 -15.31 -0.94 4.43
C GLY A 3 -14.37 0.20 4.81
N ARG A 4 -13.57 -0.02 5.84
CA ARG A 4 -12.67 0.99 6.39
C ARG A 4 -11.52 1.29 5.45
N LEU A 5 -11.02 2.53 5.51
CA LEU A 5 -9.70 2.86 4.96
C LEU A 5 -8.64 2.21 5.86
N ASN A 6 -7.97 1.20 5.35
CA ASN A 6 -6.94 0.49 6.12
C ASN A 6 -5.67 1.33 6.23
N HIS A 7 -5.18 1.85 5.10
CA HIS A 7 -4.02 2.72 5.08
C HIS A 7 -3.89 3.53 3.79
N VAL A 8 -3.03 4.53 3.85
CA VAL A 8 -2.49 5.24 2.68
C VAL A 8 -1.00 4.94 2.64
N ALA A 9 -0.52 4.45 1.51
CA ALA A 9 0.89 4.13 1.31
C ALA A 9 1.60 5.25 0.57
N ILE A 10 2.71 5.69 1.12
CA ILE A 10 3.55 6.76 0.56
C ILE A 10 4.94 6.19 0.27
N ALA A 11 5.36 6.25 -0.98
CA ALA A 11 6.71 5.89 -1.37
C ALA A 11 7.65 7.06 -1.05
N VAL A 12 8.75 6.77 -0.39
CA VAL A 12 9.71 7.79 0.07
C VAL A 12 11.12 7.44 -0.37
N PRO A 13 11.91 8.44 -0.82
CA PRO A 13 13.29 8.19 -1.24
C PRO A 13 14.26 7.98 -0.07
N ASP A 14 13.90 8.43 1.14
CA ASP A 14 14.69 8.30 2.35
C ASP A 14 13.76 7.94 3.51
N LEU A 15 13.75 6.66 3.87
CA LEU A 15 12.84 6.15 4.90
C LEU A 15 13.14 6.70 6.28
N ALA A 16 14.42 6.86 6.62
CA ALA A 16 14.82 7.42 7.92
C ALA A 16 14.38 8.88 8.06
N ALA A 17 14.59 9.67 7.01
CA ALA A 17 14.17 11.08 7.00
C ALA A 17 12.65 11.23 7.08
N ALA A 18 11.90 10.42 6.33
CA ALA A 18 10.45 10.42 6.37
C ALA A 18 9.91 10.01 7.75
N SER A 19 10.48 8.96 8.34
CA SER A 19 10.12 8.52 9.69
C SER A 19 10.39 9.61 10.74
N ALA A 20 11.50 10.30 10.63
CA ALA A 20 11.85 11.41 11.53
C ALA A 20 10.88 12.58 11.40
N THR A 21 10.43 12.88 10.19
CA THR A 21 9.43 13.93 9.94
C THR A 21 8.11 13.59 10.64
N TYR A 22 7.60 12.38 10.44
CA TYR A 22 6.34 11.97 11.07
C TYR A 22 6.44 11.89 12.59
N ARG A 23 7.54 11.35 13.11
CA ARG A 23 7.74 11.20 14.55
C ARG A 23 8.02 12.53 15.26
N GLY A 24 8.98 13.30 14.72
CA GLY A 24 9.50 14.50 15.38
C GLY A 24 8.69 15.74 15.09
N ILE A 25 8.32 15.99 13.84
CA ILE A 25 7.64 17.23 13.43
C ILE A 25 6.13 17.07 13.54
N LEU A 26 5.59 15.95 13.03
CA LEU A 26 4.14 15.71 13.01
C LEU A 26 3.64 15.01 14.28
N GLY A 27 4.54 14.57 15.16
CA GLY A 27 4.17 14.03 16.47
C GLY A 27 3.43 12.69 16.44
N ALA A 28 3.59 11.91 15.36
CA ALA A 28 2.91 10.63 15.21
C ALA A 28 3.69 9.48 15.86
N GLN A 29 2.99 8.39 16.13
CA GLN A 29 3.62 7.12 16.51
C GLN A 29 4.14 6.43 15.25
N VAL A 30 5.44 6.13 15.23
CA VAL A 30 6.13 5.56 14.08
C VAL A 30 6.82 4.26 14.50
N SER A 31 6.57 3.18 13.77
CA SER A 31 7.17 1.88 14.03
C SER A 31 8.63 1.84 13.62
N ASP A 32 9.33 0.77 14.03
CA ASP A 32 10.62 0.41 13.45
C ASP A 32 10.43 -0.07 12.00
N PRO A 33 11.47 0.05 11.16
CA PRO A 33 11.42 -0.48 9.80
C PRO A 33 11.23 -2.00 9.79
N VAL A 34 10.35 -2.48 8.91
CA VAL A 34 10.10 -3.91 8.71
C VAL A 34 10.44 -4.26 7.26
N PRO A 35 11.51 -5.02 7.01
CA PRO A 35 11.83 -5.48 5.66
C PRO A 35 10.83 -6.54 5.22
N MET A 36 10.34 -6.42 4.00
CA MET A 36 9.40 -7.34 3.37
C MET A 36 9.94 -7.77 2.01
N PRO A 37 10.90 -8.71 1.97
CA PRO A 37 11.56 -9.10 0.72
C PRO A 37 10.62 -9.64 -0.34
N ALA A 38 9.57 -10.35 0.07
CA ALA A 38 8.57 -10.89 -0.86
C ALA A 38 7.81 -9.82 -1.63
N HIS A 39 7.71 -8.60 -1.07
CA HIS A 39 7.06 -7.46 -1.69
C HIS A 39 8.04 -6.43 -2.26
N GLY A 40 9.34 -6.64 -2.06
CA GLY A 40 10.38 -5.74 -2.53
C GLY A 40 10.39 -4.38 -1.84
N VAL A 41 9.96 -4.30 -0.59
CA VAL A 41 9.88 -3.05 0.17
C VAL A 41 10.36 -3.22 1.61
N THR A 42 10.81 -2.10 2.19
CA THR A 42 10.92 -1.92 3.64
C THR A 42 9.81 -0.96 4.03
N THR A 43 9.02 -1.33 5.02
CA THR A 43 7.83 -0.60 5.44
C THR A 43 7.99 -0.03 6.84
N VAL A 44 7.51 1.20 7.04
CA VAL A 44 7.33 1.83 8.35
C VAL A 44 5.85 2.16 8.49
N PHE A 45 5.27 1.83 9.63
CA PHE A 45 3.88 2.13 9.94
C PHE A 45 3.79 3.39 10.82
N VAL A 46 2.96 4.32 10.38
CA VAL A 46 2.61 5.52 11.13
C VAL A 46 1.17 5.36 11.60
N THR A 47 0.98 5.23 12.90
CA THR A 47 -0.34 4.99 13.49
C THR A 47 -1.06 6.32 13.74
N LEU A 48 -2.26 6.44 13.20
CA LEU A 48 -3.17 7.58 13.42
C LEU A 48 -4.40 7.10 14.20
N PRO A 49 -5.17 8.02 14.81
CA PRO A 49 -6.39 7.63 15.52
C PRO A 49 -7.44 6.90 14.68
N ASN A 50 -7.50 7.18 13.39
CA ASN A 50 -8.55 6.68 12.49
C ASN A 50 -8.05 5.73 11.39
N THR A 51 -6.76 5.69 11.14
CA THR A 51 -6.14 4.84 10.11
C THR A 51 -4.63 4.77 10.34
N LYS A 52 -3.88 4.37 9.33
CA LYS A 52 -2.42 4.42 9.36
C LYS A 52 -1.85 4.82 8.01
N ILE A 53 -0.63 5.29 8.02
CA ILE A 53 0.18 5.55 6.84
C ILE A 53 1.24 4.46 6.77
N GLU A 54 1.48 3.92 5.59
CA GLU A 54 2.64 3.08 5.33
C GLU A 54 3.67 3.88 4.53
N LEU A 55 4.86 4.05 5.11
CA LEU A 55 5.99 4.62 4.39
C LEU A 55 6.73 3.46 3.74
N LEU A 56 6.91 3.52 2.43
CA LEU A 56 7.52 2.45 1.64
C LEU A 56 8.83 2.92 1.02
N HIS A 57 9.86 2.08 1.13
CA HIS A 57 11.14 2.29 0.47
C HIS A 57 11.53 1.02 -0.28
N PRO A 58 12.16 1.12 -1.48
CA PRO A 58 12.54 -0.08 -2.24
C PRO A 58 13.49 -0.98 -1.46
N LEU A 59 13.24 -2.28 -1.53
CA LEU A 59 14.15 -3.31 -1.06
C LEU A 59 14.53 -4.18 -2.27
N GLY A 60 15.74 -3.98 -2.75
CA GLY A 60 16.22 -4.61 -3.97
C GLY A 60 15.93 -3.79 -5.24
N GLU A 61 16.68 -4.08 -6.30
CA GLU A 61 16.62 -3.34 -7.57
C GLU A 61 15.35 -3.64 -8.37
N ALA A 62 14.77 -4.82 -8.17
CA ALA A 62 13.56 -5.24 -8.87
C ALA A 62 12.28 -4.76 -8.17
N SER A 63 12.38 -3.91 -7.17
CA SER A 63 11.23 -3.41 -6.43
C SER A 63 10.31 -2.58 -7.31
N PRO A 64 8.97 -2.79 -7.27
CA PRO A 64 8.02 -1.93 -7.98
C PRO A 64 8.06 -0.48 -7.48
N ILE A 65 8.47 -0.25 -6.24
CA ILE A 65 8.60 1.09 -5.67
C ILE A 65 9.80 1.83 -6.27
N ALA A 66 10.86 1.13 -6.68
CA ALA A 66 11.99 1.76 -7.39
C ALA A 66 11.54 2.44 -8.68
N GLY A 67 10.68 1.79 -9.46
CA GLY A 67 10.12 2.38 -10.68
C GLY A 67 9.24 3.59 -10.40
N PHE A 68 8.44 3.55 -9.35
CA PHE A 68 7.63 4.69 -8.92
C PHE A 68 8.50 5.88 -8.53
N LEU A 69 9.55 5.67 -7.73
CA LEU A 69 10.44 6.73 -7.28
C LEU A 69 11.30 7.29 -8.42
N ALA A 70 11.61 6.49 -9.45
CA ALA A 70 12.29 6.98 -10.63
C ALA A 70 11.47 8.07 -11.35
N LYS A 71 10.15 7.92 -11.36
CA LYS A 71 9.20 8.89 -11.94
C LYS A 71 8.81 9.99 -10.95
N ASN A 72 8.94 9.74 -9.66
CA ASN A 72 8.55 10.65 -8.58
C ASN A 72 9.70 10.74 -7.57
N PRO A 73 10.81 11.44 -7.92
CA PRO A 73 12.04 11.41 -7.11
C PRO A 73 11.88 11.96 -5.69
N SER A 74 10.90 12.83 -5.47
CA SER A 74 10.59 13.38 -4.13
C SER A 74 9.64 12.50 -3.33
N GLY A 75 9.20 11.36 -3.89
CA GLY A 75 8.19 10.51 -3.30
C GLY A 75 6.77 10.92 -3.67
N GLY A 76 5.80 10.26 -3.09
CA GLY A 76 4.38 10.53 -3.30
C GLY A 76 3.50 9.39 -2.83
N ILE A 77 2.20 9.62 -2.83
CA ILE A 77 1.22 8.58 -2.52
C ILE A 77 1.30 7.50 -3.60
N HIS A 78 1.53 6.26 -3.17
CA HIS A 78 1.64 5.11 -4.05
C HIS A 78 0.29 4.41 -4.22
N HIS A 79 -0.42 4.18 -3.13
CA HIS A 79 -1.74 3.55 -3.17
C HIS A 79 -2.56 3.85 -1.91
N VAL A 80 -3.85 3.53 -2.00
CA VAL A 80 -4.76 3.51 -0.84
C VAL A 80 -5.30 2.10 -0.68
N CYS A 81 -5.54 1.68 0.55
CA CYS A 81 -6.04 0.35 0.86
C CYS A 81 -7.37 0.42 1.59
N TYR A 82 -8.37 -0.27 1.06
CA TYR A 82 -9.67 -0.46 1.70
C TYR A 82 -9.84 -1.89 2.18
N GLU A 83 -10.52 -2.05 3.31
CA GLU A 83 -10.89 -3.37 3.81
C GLU A 83 -12.16 -3.88 3.13
N VAL A 84 -12.20 -5.18 2.92
CA VAL A 84 -13.39 -5.89 2.42
C VAL A 84 -13.66 -7.10 3.30
N GLU A 85 -14.92 -7.47 3.45
CA GLU A 85 -15.29 -8.62 4.30
C GLU A 85 -14.90 -9.96 3.67
N ASP A 86 -14.98 -10.07 2.35
CA ASP A 86 -14.67 -11.29 1.59
C ASP A 86 -13.88 -10.91 0.35
N ILE A 87 -12.58 -11.15 0.37
CA ILE A 87 -11.67 -10.75 -0.70
C ILE A 87 -11.97 -11.47 -2.03
N LEU A 88 -12.41 -12.72 -1.98
CA LEU A 88 -12.74 -13.47 -3.20
C LEU A 88 -14.03 -12.97 -3.83
N ALA A 89 -15.04 -12.70 -3.02
CA ALA A 89 -16.28 -12.11 -3.48
C ALA A 89 -16.07 -10.70 -4.04
N ALA A 90 -15.23 -9.90 -3.37
CA ALA A 90 -14.85 -8.57 -3.83
C ALA A 90 -14.13 -8.64 -5.18
N ARG A 91 -13.15 -9.54 -5.32
CA ARG A 91 -12.46 -9.76 -6.60
C ARG A 91 -13.44 -10.07 -7.73
N ASP A 92 -14.32 -11.02 -7.49
CA ASP A 92 -15.27 -11.46 -8.52
C ASP A 92 -16.24 -10.34 -8.91
N ALA A 93 -16.71 -9.56 -7.93
CA ALA A 93 -17.56 -8.41 -8.19
C ALA A 93 -16.83 -7.31 -8.99
N MET A 94 -15.56 -7.04 -8.68
CA MET A 94 -14.76 -6.06 -9.43
C MET A 94 -14.55 -6.51 -10.88
N LYS A 95 -14.21 -7.78 -11.10
CA LYS A 95 -14.08 -8.34 -12.45
C LYS A 95 -15.39 -8.27 -13.23
N ALA A 96 -16.50 -8.61 -12.60
CA ALA A 96 -17.82 -8.54 -13.22
C ALA A 96 -18.20 -7.11 -13.62
N ALA A 97 -17.73 -6.12 -12.87
CA ALA A 97 -17.92 -4.70 -13.17
C ALA A 97 -16.95 -4.15 -14.22
N GLY A 98 -16.01 -4.96 -14.71
CA GLY A 98 -15.03 -4.57 -15.73
C GLY A 98 -13.73 -3.99 -15.19
N LEU A 99 -13.49 -4.04 -13.88
CA LEU A 99 -12.25 -3.58 -13.30
C LEU A 99 -11.15 -4.65 -13.43
N ARG A 100 -9.93 -4.21 -13.70
CA ARG A 100 -8.78 -5.11 -13.83
C ARG A 100 -8.13 -5.36 -12.48
N VAL A 101 -8.04 -6.62 -12.10
CA VAL A 101 -7.26 -7.07 -10.95
C VAL A 101 -5.84 -7.35 -11.43
N LEU A 102 -4.85 -6.74 -10.79
CA LEU A 102 -3.44 -6.87 -11.20
C LEU A 102 -2.89 -8.26 -10.85
N GLY A 103 -1.83 -8.65 -11.55
CA GLY A 103 -1.21 -9.96 -11.40
C GLY A 103 -2.06 -11.09 -11.98
N ASP A 104 -2.04 -12.24 -11.32
CA ASP A 104 -2.81 -13.42 -11.72
C ASP A 104 -4.26 -13.43 -11.24
N GLY A 105 -4.67 -12.41 -10.51
CA GLY A 105 -6.01 -12.30 -9.94
C GLY A 105 -6.20 -13.11 -8.66
N GLU A 106 -5.16 -13.74 -8.15
CA GLU A 106 -5.21 -14.47 -6.88
C GLU A 106 -4.70 -13.60 -5.74
N PRO A 107 -5.38 -13.61 -4.57
CA PRO A 107 -4.92 -12.85 -3.42
C PRO A 107 -3.53 -13.29 -2.97
N LYS A 108 -2.72 -12.34 -2.54
CA LYS A 108 -1.41 -12.57 -1.93
C LYS A 108 -1.47 -12.12 -0.47
N ILE A 109 -0.58 -12.64 0.35
CA ILE A 109 -0.50 -12.23 1.75
C ILE A 109 0.27 -10.90 1.83
N GLY A 110 -0.38 -9.88 2.39
CA GLY A 110 0.18 -8.54 2.54
C GLY A 110 0.89 -8.32 3.87
N ALA A 111 1.17 -7.04 4.16
CA ALA A 111 1.97 -6.62 5.32
C ALA A 111 1.33 -6.96 6.67
N HIS A 112 0.02 -7.20 6.72
CA HIS A 112 -0.71 -7.53 7.95
C HIS A 112 -1.06 -9.01 8.06
N ASP A 113 -0.38 -9.88 7.29
CA ASP A 113 -0.65 -11.32 7.22
C ASP A 113 -2.07 -11.65 6.73
N LYS A 114 -2.65 -10.77 5.94
CA LYS A 114 -3.99 -10.92 5.38
C LYS A 114 -3.96 -10.94 3.86
N PRO A 115 -4.91 -11.63 3.22
CA PRO A 115 -5.01 -11.62 1.76
C PRO A 115 -5.28 -10.23 1.21
N VAL A 116 -4.56 -9.87 0.15
CA VAL A 116 -4.70 -8.58 -0.53
C VAL A 116 -4.76 -8.76 -2.04
N LEU A 117 -5.37 -7.79 -2.72
CA LEU A 117 -5.40 -7.64 -4.17
C LEU A 117 -5.16 -6.19 -4.53
N PHE A 118 -4.63 -5.97 -5.74
CA PHE A 118 -4.49 -4.62 -6.30
C PHE A 118 -5.37 -4.47 -7.54
N LEU A 119 -6.01 -3.30 -7.65
CA LEU A 119 -6.85 -2.92 -8.79
C LEU A 119 -6.13 -1.89 -9.64
N HIS A 120 -6.26 -2.00 -10.97
CA HIS A 120 -5.54 -1.15 -11.90
C HIS A 120 -5.95 0.32 -11.76
N PRO A 121 -4.99 1.25 -11.68
CA PRO A 121 -5.28 2.68 -11.46
C PRO A 121 -6.09 3.32 -12.59
N LYS A 122 -6.00 2.84 -13.83
CA LYS A 122 -6.81 3.36 -14.93
C LYS A 122 -8.31 3.14 -14.76
N ASP A 123 -8.69 2.15 -13.96
CA ASP A 123 -10.09 1.84 -13.69
C ASP A 123 -10.62 2.58 -12.45
N LEU A 124 -9.74 3.26 -11.72
CA LEU A 124 -10.05 3.93 -10.45
C LEU A 124 -9.49 5.36 -10.43
N HIS A 125 -9.70 6.06 -11.52
CA HIS A 125 -9.43 7.51 -11.64
C HIS A 125 -7.98 7.88 -11.37
N GLY A 126 -7.04 7.01 -11.78
CA GLY A 126 -5.61 7.24 -11.63
C GLY A 126 -5.04 6.81 -10.28
N THR A 127 -5.83 6.17 -9.43
CA THR A 127 -5.41 5.73 -8.11
C THR A 127 -5.22 4.22 -8.08
N LEU A 128 -4.02 3.76 -7.73
CA LEU A 128 -3.79 2.35 -7.42
C LEU A 128 -4.50 2.03 -6.10
N VAL A 129 -5.37 1.04 -6.12
CA VAL A 129 -6.15 0.64 -4.96
C VAL A 129 -5.81 -0.78 -4.55
N GLU A 130 -5.52 -0.95 -3.27
CA GLU A 130 -5.38 -2.25 -2.62
C GLU A 130 -6.68 -2.60 -1.90
N LEU A 131 -7.09 -3.86 -1.98
CA LEU A 131 -8.15 -4.42 -1.15
C LEU A 131 -7.51 -5.42 -0.19
N GLU A 132 -7.86 -5.34 1.08
CA GLU A 132 -7.37 -6.25 2.11
C GLU A 132 -8.54 -6.91 2.81
N GLN A 133 -8.41 -8.22 3.04
CA GLN A 133 -9.39 -8.97 3.84
C GLN A 133 -9.46 -8.38 5.25
N ALA A 134 -10.63 -8.03 5.68
CA ALA A 134 -10.87 -7.50 7.03
C ALA A 134 -10.54 -8.52 8.14
#